data_36cb6f46d51a80a4a72ca21e942e85f8
#
_entry.id   36cb6f46d51a80a4a72ca21e942e85f8
#
_cell.length_a   1.000
_cell.length_b   1.000
_cell.length_c   1.000
_cell.angle_alpha   90.00
_cell.angle_beta   90.00
_cell.angle_gamma   90.00
#
_symmetry.space_group_name_H-M   'P 1'
#
loop_
_entity.id
_entity.type
_entity.pdbx_description
1 polymer ?
#
loop_
_entity_poly.entity_id
_entity_poly.type
_entity_poly.pdbx_seq_one_letter_code
_entity_poly.pdbx_strand_id
1 'polypeptide(L)'
;MDRKHKAMVTRIFVHGLDSSNKGTKATFFREYYPDMILPNFPGSLEERMQILREVLDGKRDIVLVGSSFGGLMATLFALEHEERVRRLVLLAPALNFADQSSLAGKVLSVPTWIYHGTKDDVIPLQDVKDIGQRLFKKLTFVVLDDDHNLHSTFTELPWEELLA
;
A
#
# COMPACT_ATOMS: atom_id res chain seq x y z
N MET A 1 35.35 5.26 15.70
CA MET A 1 34.00 4.95 16.22
C MET A 1 33.03 5.07 15.05
N ASP A 2 32.74 3.93 14.44
CA ASP A 2 31.75 3.87 13.35
C ASP A 2 30.35 4.14 13.92
N ARG A 3 29.87 5.36 13.72
CA ARG A 3 28.43 5.59 13.80
C ARG A 3 27.82 4.86 12.61
N LYS A 4 27.37 3.63 12.83
CA LYS A 4 26.49 2.94 11.89
C LYS A 4 25.37 3.92 11.58
N HIS A 5 25.38 4.49 10.39
CA HIS A 5 24.25 5.22 9.85
C HIS A 5 23.08 4.24 9.83
N LYS A 6 22.18 4.35 10.82
CA LYS A 6 20.95 3.59 10.84
C LYS A 6 20.20 4.04 9.59
N ALA A 7 20.09 3.14 8.59
CA ALA A 7 19.39 3.45 7.36
C ALA A 7 17.98 3.93 7.71
N MET A 8 17.61 5.12 7.25
CA MET A 8 16.29 5.69 7.53
C MET A 8 15.24 4.94 6.74
N VAL A 9 14.20 4.44 7.42
CA VAL A 9 13.02 3.86 6.78
C VAL A 9 12.27 4.96 6.05
N THR A 10 11.98 4.73 4.77
CA THR A 10 11.13 5.62 3.98
C THR A 10 9.68 5.15 4.08
N ARG A 11 8.78 6.02 4.48
CA ARG A 11 7.35 5.73 4.62
C ARG A 11 6.55 6.59 3.66
N ILE A 12 5.66 5.98 2.90
CA ILE A 12 4.84 6.67 1.91
C ILE A 12 3.41 6.14 1.94
N PHE A 13 2.44 7.03 1.80
CA PHE A 13 1.04 6.69 1.60
C PHE A 13 0.60 7.00 0.17
N VAL A 14 -0.01 6.03 -0.48
CA VAL A 14 -0.52 6.08 -1.85
C VAL A 14 -2.04 6.02 -1.81
N HIS A 15 -2.69 7.17 -2.07
CA HIS A 15 -4.15 7.29 -2.02
C HIS A 15 -4.85 6.65 -3.23
N GLY A 16 -6.17 6.42 -3.12
CA GLY A 16 -7.00 5.86 -4.18
C GLY A 16 -7.43 6.86 -5.26
N LEU A 17 -8.21 6.36 -6.24
CA LEU A 17 -8.69 7.13 -7.39
C LEU A 17 -9.52 8.35 -7.00
N ASP A 18 -10.48 8.15 -6.10
CA ASP A 18 -11.45 9.16 -5.67
C ASP A 18 -10.96 9.97 -4.46
N SER A 19 -9.66 9.95 -4.21
CA SER A 19 -9.03 10.61 -3.07
C SER A 19 -7.89 11.52 -3.51
N SER A 20 -7.22 12.10 -2.53
CA SER A 20 -6.06 12.96 -2.72
C SER A 20 -5.18 12.92 -1.47
N ASN A 21 -4.08 13.66 -1.49
CA ASN A 21 -3.26 13.85 -0.30
C ASN A 21 -3.90 14.76 0.76
N LYS A 22 -5.15 15.17 0.56
CA LYS A 22 -6.00 15.91 1.52
C LYS A 22 -7.16 15.06 2.05
N GLY A 23 -7.25 13.80 1.64
CA GLY A 23 -8.26 12.87 2.12
C GLY A 23 -8.06 12.48 3.58
N THR A 24 -9.03 11.76 4.14
CA THR A 24 -9.08 11.39 5.56
C THR A 24 -7.85 10.61 6.02
N LYS A 25 -7.42 9.62 5.24
CA LYS A 25 -6.25 8.80 5.59
C LYS A 25 -4.94 9.59 5.52
N ALA A 26 -4.77 10.38 4.46
CA ALA A 26 -3.58 11.25 4.34
C ALA A 26 -3.51 12.27 5.47
N THR A 27 -4.64 12.84 5.86
CA THR A 27 -4.73 13.79 6.98
C THR A 27 -4.33 13.12 8.30
N PHE A 28 -4.80 11.90 8.54
CA PHE A 28 -4.39 11.12 9.71
C PHE A 28 -2.87 10.91 9.76
N PHE A 29 -2.28 10.48 8.65
CA PHE A 29 -0.82 10.28 8.60
C PHE A 29 -0.05 11.58 8.79
N ARG A 30 -0.53 12.68 8.21
CA ARG A 30 0.13 13.98 8.37
C ARG A 30 0.15 14.43 9.83
N GLU A 31 -0.91 14.15 10.56
CA GLU A 31 -1.03 14.55 11.96
C GLU A 31 -0.21 13.66 12.89
N TYR A 32 -0.29 12.34 12.73
CA TYR A 32 0.29 11.39 13.69
C TYR A 32 1.65 10.82 13.26
N TYR A 33 2.00 10.91 11.98
CA TYR A 33 3.25 10.37 11.41
C TYR A 33 3.86 11.39 10.44
N PRO A 34 4.44 12.49 10.97
CA PRO A 34 4.86 13.64 10.14
C PRO A 34 6.01 13.35 9.18
N ASP A 35 6.73 12.24 9.34
CA ASP A 35 7.74 11.78 8.40
C ASP A 35 7.18 11.01 7.20
N MET A 36 5.86 10.76 7.19
CA MET A 36 5.18 10.09 6.09
C MET A 36 5.16 10.96 4.84
N ILE A 37 5.63 10.41 3.72
CA ILE A 37 5.55 11.09 2.43
C ILE A 37 4.11 10.98 1.91
N LEU A 38 3.49 12.10 1.56
CA LEU A 38 2.08 12.19 1.17
C LEU A 38 1.93 12.87 -0.19
N PRO A 39 2.34 12.24 -1.30
CA PRO A 39 2.20 12.84 -2.63
C PRO A 39 0.75 12.84 -3.08
N ASN A 40 0.45 13.69 -4.06
CA ASN A 40 -0.78 13.62 -4.81
C ASN A 40 -0.57 12.86 -6.12
N PHE A 41 -1.51 11.98 -6.46
CA PHE A 41 -1.41 11.11 -7.64
C PHE A 41 -2.59 11.34 -8.58
N PRO A 42 -2.56 12.40 -9.41
CA PRO A 42 -3.58 12.62 -10.44
C PRO A 42 -3.31 11.78 -11.68
N GLY A 43 -4.36 11.61 -12.51
CA GLY A 43 -4.22 11.04 -13.84
C GLY A 43 -4.46 9.54 -13.93
N SER A 44 -4.01 8.96 -15.03
CA SER A 44 -4.10 7.53 -15.33
C SER A 44 -3.18 6.69 -14.43
N LEU A 45 -3.33 5.37 -14.47
CA LEU A 45 -2.42 4.47 -13.76
C LEU A 45 -0.96 4.71 -14.16
N GLU A 46 -0.69 4.85 -15.46
CA GLU A 46 0.68 5.10 -15.96
C GLU A 46 1.25 6.42 -15.43
N GLU A 47 0.46 7.49 -15.48
CA GLU A 47 0.87 8.80 -14.96
C GLU A 47 1.13 8.75 -13.44
N ARG A 48 0.26 8.07 -12.69
CA ARG A 48 0.39 7.88 -11.24
C ARG A 48 1.63 7.05 -10.89
N MET A 49 1.89 5.98 -11.63
CA MET A 49 3.07 5.15 -11.43
C MET A 49 4.34 5.93 -11.71
N GLN A 50 4.35 6.80 -12.71
CA GLN A 50 5.49 7.67 -13.00
C GLN A 50 5.79 8.62 -11.83
N ILE A 51 4.75 9.22 -11.24
CA ILE A 51 4.91 10.07 -10.05
C ILE A 51 5.49 9.24 -8.88
N LEU A 52 4.97 8.04 -8.66
CA LEU A 52 5.45 7.16 -7.59
C LEU A 52 6.93 6.80 -7.75
N ARG A 53 7.34 6.46 -8.97
CA ARG A 53 8.76 6.16 -9.27
C ARG A 53 9.66 7.36 -9.03
N GLU A 54 9.23 8.56 -9.41
CA GLU A 54 9.99 9.80 -9.22
C GLU A 54 10.12 10.15 -7.73
N VAL A 55 9.03 10.07 -6.98
CA VAL A 55 9.02 10.36 -5.52
C VAL A 55 9.94 9.39 -4.78
N LEU A 56 9.99 8.14 -5.19
CA LEU A 56 10.79 7.09 -4.55
C LEU A 56 12.17 6.90 -5.18
N ASP A 57 12.56 7.74 -6.12
CA ASP A 57 13.86 7.63 -6.75
C ASP A 57 15.00 7.69 -5.73
N GLY A 58 15.92 6.74 -5.81
CA GLY A 58 17.06 6.61 -4.89
C GLY A 58 16.71 6.18 -3.46
N LYS A 59 15.43 5.98 -3.14
CA LYS A 59 15.01 5.58 -1.80
C LYS A 59 15.02 4.06 -1.64
N ARG A 60 15.34 3.62 -0.43
CA ARG A 60 15.39 2.21 -0.04
C ARG A 60 14.71 2.02 1.30
N ASP A 61 14.55 0.75 1.70
CA ASP A 61 13.92 0.38 2.97
C ASP A 61 12.53 1.01 3.11
N ILE A 62 11.72 0.85 2.06
CA ILE A 62 10.46 1.56 1.86
C ILE A 62 9.30 0.78 2.48
N VAL A 63 8.54 1.43 3.35
CA VAL A 63 7.22 0.98 3.77
C VAL A 63 6.18 1.67 2.91
N LEU A 64 5.52 0.89 2.06
CA LEU A 64 4.44 1.34 1.17
C LEU A 64 3.09 1.06 1.80
N VAL A 65 2.33 2.10 2.08
CA VAL A 65 0.93 1.99 2.48
C VAL A 65 0.07 2.45 1.31
N GLY A 66 -0.75 1.56 0.78
CA GLY A 66 -1.61 1.88 -0.37
C GLY A 66 -3.08 1.57 -0.11
N SER A 67 -3.97 2.49 -0.45
CA SER A 67 -5.41 2.35 -0.28
C SER A 67 -6.11 2.23 -1.63
N SER A 68 -6.95 1.21 -1.79
CA SER A 68 -7.75 0.97 -3.00
C SER A 68 -6.87 0.90 -4.25
N PHE A 69 -7.05 1.81 -5.21
CA PHE A 69 -6.20 1.92 -6.39
C PHE A 69 -4.72 2.19 -6.03
N GLY A 70 -4.49 2.93 -4.95
CA GLY A 70 -3.14 3.12 -4.39
C GLY A 70 -2.51 1.82 -3.89
N GLY A 71 -3.32 0.87 -3.45
CA GLY A 71 -2.85 -0.48 -3.10
C GLY A 71 -2.39 -1.28 -4.33
N LEU A 72 -3.06 -1.14 -5.46
CA LEU A 72 -2.59 -1.67 -6.74
C LEU A 72 -1.26 -1.03 -7.14
N MET A 73 -1.16 0.28 -7.07
CA MET A 73 0.07 1.02 -7.39
C MET A 73 1.26 0.57 -6.54
N ALA A 74 1.06 0.44 -5.23
CA ALA A 74 2.09 -0.04 -4.30
C ALA A 74 2.55 -1.45 -4.65
N THR A 75 1.63 -2.33 -5.00
CA THR A 75 1.92 -3.70 -5.42
C THR A 75 2.74 -3.72 -6.71
N LEU A 76 2.36 -2.93 -7.71
CA LEU A 76 3.10 -2.83 -8.98
C LEU A 76 4.51 -2.28 -8.78
N PHE A 77 4.67 -1.29 -7.90
CA PHE A 77 5.99 -0.77 -7.55
C PHE A 77 6.86 -1.85 -6.90
N ALA A 78 6.30 -2.62 -5.98
CA ALA A 78 7.01 -3.72 -5.34
C ALA A 78 7.43 -4.81 -6.33
N LEU A 79 6.59 -5.10 -7.33
CA LEU A 79 6.96 -6.03 -8.42
C LEU A 79 8.12 -5.53 -9.27
N GLU A 80 8.23 -4.22 -9.47
CA GLU A 80 9.33 -3.61 -10.22
C GLU A 80 10.62 -3.51 -9.38
N HIS A 81 10.51 -3.29 -8.06
CA HIS A 81 11.61 -2.93 -7.17
C HIS A 81 11.54 -3.63 -5.81
N GLU A 82 11.36 -4.93 -5.82
CA GLU A 82 11.16 -5.72 -4.59
C GLU A 82 12.27 -5.50 -3.56
N GLU A 83 13.52 -5.42 -4.01
CA GLU A 83 14.71 -5.25 -3.17
C GLU A 83 14.75 -3.92 -2.42
N ARG A 84 13.95 -2.94 -2.83
CA ARG A 84 13.86 -1.63 -2.19
C ARG A 84 12.71 -1.54 -1.19
N VAL A 85 11.78 -2.51 -1.20
CA VAL A 85 10.56 -2.48 -0.40
C VAL A 85 10.73 -3.33 0.85
N ARG A 86 10.61 -2.69 2.01
CA ARG A 86 10.65 -3.34 3.31
C ARG A 86 9.35 -4.04 3.65
N ARG A 87 8.22 -3.40 3.34
CA ARG A 87 6.87 -3.86 3.72
C ARG A 87 5.80 -3.24 2.86
N LEU A 88 4.75 -4.01 2.60
CA LEU A 88 3.50 -3.53 2.00
C LEU A 88 2.38 -3.56 3.05
N VAL A 89 1.65 -2.46 3.16
CA VAL A 89 0.40 -2.39 3.93
C VAL A 89 -0.70 -1.94 2.97
N LEU A 90 -1.61 -2.83 2.67
CA LEU A 90 -2.63 -2.63 1.63
C LEU A 90 -4.02 -2.57 2.28
N LEU A 91 -4.71 -1.47 2.03
CA LEU A 91 -6.04 -1.20 2.57
C LEU A 91 -7.06 -1.32 1.44
N ALA A 92 -7.90 -2.35 1.49
CA ALA A 92 -8.89 -2.64 0.46
C ALA A 92 -8.30 -2.49 -0.97
N PRO A 93 -7.17 -3.16 -1.28
CA PRO A 93 -6.43 -2.90 -2.51
C PRO A 93 -7.19 -3.36 -3.75
N ALA A 94 -7.17 -2.54 -4.80
CA ALA A 94 -7.84 -2.82 -6.08
C ALA A 94 -7.04 -3.79 -6.95
N LEU A 95 -6.63 -4.94 -6.41
CA LEU A 95 -5.80 -5.93 -7.12
C LEU A 95 -6.52 -6.55 -8.31
N ASN A 96 -7.86 -6.61 -8.26
CA ASN A 96 -8.70 -7.11 -9.34
C ASN A 96 -8.75 -6.17 -10.55
N PHE A 97 -8.30 -4.93 -10.45
CA PHE A 97 -8.19 -3.99 -11.57
C PHE A 97 -6.91 -4.17 -12.37
N ALA A 98 -5.94 -4.93 -11.87
CA ALA A 98 -4.76 -5.29 -12.63
C ALA A 98 -5.11 -6.22 -13.79
N ASP A 99 -4.34 -6.16 -14.88
CA ASP A 99 -4.34 -7.22 -15.87
C ASP A 99 -3.84 -8.51 -15.21
N GLN A 100 -4.74 -9.46 -15.00
CA GLN A 100 -4.43 -10.70 -14.28
C GLN A 100 -3.40 -11.55 -15.04
N SER A 101 -3.31 -11.42 -16.35
CA SER A 101 -2.29 -12.11 -17.13
C SER A 101 -0.88 -11.56 -16.81
N SER A 102 -0.77 -10.27 -16.49
CA SER A 102 0.50 -9.65 -16.10
C SER A 102 0.96 -10.07 -14.70
N LEU A 103 0.04 -10.51 -13.84
CA LEU A 103 0.35 -10.99 -12.50
C LEU A 103 0.61 -12.50 -12.44
N ALA A 104 0.21 -13.24 -13.48
CA ALA A 104 0.32 -14.69 -13.53
C ALA A 104 1.77 -15.15 -13.36
N GLY A 105 2.00 -16.09 -12.45
CA GLY A 105 3.30 -16.66 -12.18
C GLY A 105 4.26 -15.75 -11.39
N LYS A 106 3.85 -14.52 -11.06
CA LYS A 106 4.63 -13.62 -10.22
C LYS A 106 4.40 -13.90 -8.74
N VAL A 107 5.45 -13.77 -7.95
CA VAL A 107 5.43 -13.94 -6.50
C VAL A 107 6.27 -12.84 -5.86
N LEU A 108 5.71 -12.19 -4.84
CA LEU A 108 6.40 -11.21 -4.01
C LEU A 108 6.74 -11.83 -2.65
N SER A 109 7.99 -11.69 -2.23
CA SER A 109 8.48 -12.15 -0.92
C SER A 109 8.46 -11.04 0.15
N VAL A 110 8.12 -9.83 -0.22
CA VAL A 110 7.97 -8.70 0.71
C VAL A 110 6.89 -9.02 1.74
N PRO A 111 7.14 -8.86 3.05
CA PRO A 111 6.10 -8.99 4.07
C PRO A 111 4.94 -8.05 3.76
N THR A 112 3.74 -8.60 3.65
CA THR A 112 2.55 -7.88 3.17
C THR A 112 1.39 -8.09 4.12
N TRP A 113 0.76 -7.00 4.52
CA TRP A 113 -0.51 -6.97 5.25
C TRP A 113 -1.61 -6.45 4.34
N ILE A 114 -2.72 -7.17 4.28
CA ILE A 114 -3.94 -6.71 3.61
C ILE A 114 -5.04 -6.59 4.65
N TYR A 115 -5.66 -5.44 4.73
CA TYR A 115 -6.85 -5.17 5.53
C TYR A 115 -8.02 -4.92 4.59
N HIS A 116 -9.08 -5.71 4.73
CA HIS A 116 -10.23 -5.65 3.81
C HIS A 116 -11.54 -5.82 4.58
N GLY A 117 -12.50 -4.96 4.31
CA GLY A 117 -13.80 -4.97 4.97
C GLY A 117 -14.76 -5.99 4.38
N THR A 118 -15.55 -6.66 5.25
CA THR A 118 -16.62 -7.58 4.84
C THR A 118 -17.77 -6.87 4.12
N LYS A 119 -17.92 -5.56 4.35
CA LYS A 119 -18.96 -4.71 3.75
C LYS A 119 -18.45 -3.86 2.59
N ASP A 120 -17.28 -4.21 2.04
CA ASP A 120 -16.74 -3.54 0.87
C ASP A 120 -17.63 -3.85 -0.35
N ASP A 121 -18.31 -2.83 -0.86
CA ASP A 121 -19.18 -2.90 -2.03
C ASP A 121 -18.51 -2.40 -3.30
N VAL A 122 -17.25 -2.01 -3.23
CA VAL A 122 -16.44 -1.50 -4.34
C VAL A 122 -15.46 -2.56 -4.85
N ILE A 123 -14.69 -3.15 -3.94
CA ILE A 123 -13.70 -4.19 -4.24
C ILE A 123 -14.11 -5.49 -3.54
N PRO A 124 -14.45 -6.55 -4.29
CA PRO A 124 -14.86 -7.81 -3.70
C PRO A 124 -13.75 -8.43 -2.85
N LEU A 125 -14.04 -8.73 -1.59
CA LEU A 125 -13.09 -9.31 -0.65
C LEU A 125 -12.50 -10.61 -1.18
N GLN A 126 -13.34 -11.48 -1.74
CA GLN A 126 -12.89 -12.79 -2.21
C GLN A 126 -11.90 -12.70 -3.37
N ASP A 127 -12.09 -11.75 -4.28
CA ASP A 127 -11.17 -11.53 -5.41
C ASP A 127 -9.78 -11.12 -4.90
N VAL A 128 -9.75 -10.19 -3.94
CA VAL A 128 -8.49 -9.73 -3.33
C VAL A 128 -7.80 -10.85 -2.56
N LYS A 129 -8.57 -11.63 -1.83
CA LYS A 129 -8.04 -12.77 -1.08
C LYS A 129 -7.42 -13.80 -2.01
N ASP A 130 -8.10 -14.16 -3.09
CA ASP A 130 -7.61 -15.15 -4.06
C ASP A 130 -6.34 -14.66 -4.77
N ILE A 131 -6.33 -13.41 -5.22
CA ILE A 131 -5.15 -12.82 -5.86
C ILE A 131 -4.00 -12.71 -4.86
N GLY A 132 -4.28 -12.24 -3.66
CA GLY A 132 -3.28 -12.06 -2.62
C GLY A 132 -2.59 -13.37 -2.23
N GLN A 133 -3.34 -14.44 -2.07
CA GLN A 133 -2.80 -15.75 -1.72
C GLN A 133 -1.86 -16.31 -2.80
N ARG A 134 -2.08 -15.96 -4.06
CA ARG A 134 -1.19 -16.38 -5.16
C ARG A 134 0.03 -15.49 -5.31
N LEU A 135 -0.12 -14.20 -5.04
CA LEU A 135 0.91 -13.18 -5.31
C LEU A 135 1.88 -13.00 -4.15
N PHE A 136 1.40 -12.98 -2.90
CA PHE A 136 2.20 -12.65 -1.73
C PHE A 136 2.59 -13.91 -0.95
N LYS A 137 3.88 -14.20 -0.93
CA LYS A 137 4.43 -15.37 -0.21
C LYS A 137 4.35 -15.20 1.32
N LYS A 138 4.47 -13.98 1.81
CA LYS A 138 4.43 -13.63 3.24
C LYS A 138 3.24 -12.72 3.52
N LEU A 139 2.04 -13.26 3.39
CA LEU A 139 0.78 -12.52 3.51
C LEU A 139 0.16 -12.70 4.89
N THR A 140 -0.18 -11.57 5.52
CA THR A 140 -1.13 -11.49 6.63
C THR A 140 -2.40 -10.81 6.10
N PHE A 141 -3.48 -11.59 5.99
CA PHE A 141 -4.75 -11.09 5.49
C PHE A 141 -5.73 -10.92 6.65
N VAL A 142 -6.16 -9.70 6.91
CA VAL A 142 -7.03 -9.35 8.03
C VAL A 142 -8.39 -8.90 7.49
N VAL A 143 -9.42 -9.64 7.83
CA VAL A 143 -10.81 -9.33 7.48
C VAL A 143 -11.41 -8.47 8.60
N LEU A 144 -11.98 -7.33 8.24
CA LEU A 144 -12.55 -6.36 9.17
C LEU A 144 -14.07 -6.24 8.97
N ASP A 145 -14.80 -6.01 10.04
CA ASP A 145 -16.22 -5.65 9.98
C ASP A 145 -16.34 -4.15 9.65
N ASP A 146 -16.12 -3.81 8.39
CA ASP A 146 -16.07 -2.43 7.92
C ASP A 146 -16.39 -2.33 6.42
N ASP A 147 -16.49 -1.11 5.92
CA ASP A 147 -16.73 -0.76 4.52
C ASP A 147 -15.44 -0.64 3.70
N HIS A 148 -15.57 -0.22 2.44
CA HIS A 148 -14.43 -0.02 1.54
C HIS A 148 -13.41 0.99 2.07
N ASN A 149 -13.85 2.05 2.70
CA ASN A 149 -12.97 3.12 3.20
C ASN A 149 -12.38 2.82 4.59
N LEU A 150 -12.78 1.71 5.21
CA LEU A 150 -12.37 1.35 6.57
C LEU A 150 -12.65 2.47 7.58
N HIS A 151 -13.82 3.09 7.47
CA HIS A 151 -14.21 4.26 8.29
C HIS A 151 -14.10 4.02 9.79
N SER A 152 -14.49 2.83 10.25
CA SER A 152 -14.54 2.51 11.68
C SER A 152 -13.23 1.97 12.22
N THR A 153 -12.40 1.34 11.39
CA THR A 153 -11.25 0.55 11.87
C THR A 153 -9.90 1.16 11.52
N PHE A 154 -9.83 2.03 10.51
CA PHE A 154 -8.56 2.54 9.99
C PHE A 154 -7.64 3.14 11.06
N THR A 155 -8.17 4.02 11.92
CA THR A 155 -7.36 4.68 12.95
C THR A 155 -6.92 3.74 14.08
N GLU A 156 -7.56 2.58 14.22
CA GLU A 156 -7.29 1.59 15.26
C GLU A 156 -6.31 0.50 14.82
N LEU A 157 -5.90 0.49 13.55
CA LEU A 157 -4.90 -0.45 13.07
C LEU A 157 -3.55 -0.20 13.77
N PRO A 158 -2.69 -1.22 13.91
CA PRO A 158 -1.43 -1.12 14.66
C PRO A 158 -0.36 -0.35 13.86
N TRP A 159 -0.59 0.93 13.62
CA TRP A 159 0.24 1.76 12.74
C TRP A 159 1.69 1.87 13.19
N GLU A 160 1.96 1.91 14.48
CA GLU A 160 3.34 1.96 14.96
C GLU A 160 4.14 0.73 14.54
N GLU A 161 3.52 -0.45 14.60
CA GLU A 161 4.14 -1.71 14.16
C GLU A 161 4.22 -1.79 12.63
N LEU A 162 3.14 -1.41 11.95
CA LEU A 162 3.06 -1.48 10.49
C LEU A 162 4.06 -0.53 9.81
N LEU A 163 4.35 0.59 10.44
CA LEU A 163 5.26 1.62 9.91
C LEU A 163 6.70 1.49 10.42
N ALA A 164 6.96 0.54 11.28
CA ALA A 164 8.28 0.33 11.89
C ALA A 164 9.37 -0.10 10.89
#